data_62ac6b0baf1f93feda2a283fc72f3f33
#
_entry.id   62ac6b0baf1f93feda2a283fc72f3f33
#
_cell.length_a   1.000
_cell.length_b   1.000
_cell.length_c   1.000
_cell.angle_alpha   90.00
_cell.angle_beta   90.00
_cell.angle_gamma   90.00
#
_symmetry.space_group_name_H-M   'P 1'
#
loop_
_entity.id
_entity.type
_entity.pdbx_description
1 polymer ?
#
loop_
_entity_poly.entity_id
_entity_poly.type
_entity_poly.pdbx_seq_one_letter_code
_entity_poly.pdbx_strand_id
1 'polypeptide(L)'
;MRRKQCEITDPEKIRDILIRCTVGRLATTGRDGYPYITPVNYVFSYESIYFHCAHQGEKIDNILKDNRVCFEVDIPLSYLDLAFDPTRPPCQVHQFYHCVIIRGRAFFVEDPVEKVTALNALMASHERLPDFSAITSDSPAVSLCTVVAVRIDTISCKSDLAQKKSDEERRHIGDYLLKRDLIGDSEAARLMSEKRER
;
A
#
# COMPACT_ATOMS: atom_id res chain seq x y z
N MET A 1 -11.87 -12.39 4.33
CA MET A 1 -12.51 -11.14 3.80
C MET A 1 -14.02 -11.36 3.58
N ARG A 2 -14.87 -10.32 3.78
CA ARG A 2 -16.34 -10.44 3.58
C ARG A 2 -16.74 -10.58 2.10
N ARG A 3 -16.05 -9.87 1.21
CA ARG A 3 -16.30 -9.89 -0.25
C ARG A 3 -15.23 -10.72 -0.94
N LYS A 4 -15.37 -12.05 -0.91
CA LYS A 4 -14.40 -12.99 -1.47
C LYS A 4 -14.07 -12.74 -2.95
N GLN A 5 -15.05 -12.30 -3.75
CA GLN A 5 -14.86 -12.02 -5.17
C GLN A 5 -13.93 -10.81 -5.44
N CYS A 6 -13.65 -10.00 -4.43
CA CYS A 6 -12.71 -8.87 -4.51
C CYS A 6 -11.36 -9.18 -3.84
N GLU A 7 -11.20 -10.39 -3.30
CA GLU A 7 -9.97 -10.81 -2.64
C GLU A 7 -8.90 -11.15 -3.67
N ILE A 8 -7.70 -10.64 -3.47
CA ILE A 8 -6.51 -11.04 -4.20
C ILE A 8 -5.70 -11.94 -3.27
N THR A 9 -5.39 -13.14 -3.75
CA THR A 9 -4.57 -14.13 -3.05
C THR A 9 -3.26 -14.42 -3.77
N ASP A 10 -3.10 -13.94 -5.01
CA ASP A 10 -1.89 -14.06 -5.79
C ASP A 10 -0.77 -13.21 -5.16
N PRO A 11 0.34 -13.83 -4.70
CA PRO A 11 1.44 -13.13 -4.05
C PRO A 11 2.10 -12.08 -4.95
N GLU A 12 2.22 -12.34 -6.26
CA GLU A 12 2.87 -11.42 -7.19
C GLU A 12 2.02 -10.15 -7.38
N LYS A 13 0.70 -10.28 -7.47
CA LYS A 13 -0.21 -9.12 -7.53
C LYS A 13 -0.17 -8.31 -6.24
N ILE A 14 -0.09 -8.96 -5.09
CA ILE A 14 0.05 -8.28 -3.78
C ILE A 14 1.38 -7.53 -3.73
N ARG A 15 2.46 -8.17 -4.16
CA ARG A 15 3.79 -7.58 -4.25
C ARG A 15 3.80 -6.36 -5.16
N ASP A 16 3.20 -6.44 -6.34
CA ASP A 16 3.10 -5.32 -7.28
C ASP A 16 2.40 -4.10 -6.66
N ILE A 17 1.30 -4.30 -5.94
CA ILE A 17 0.60 -3.22 -5.26
C ILE A 17 1.50 -2.60 -4.19
N LEU A 18 2.20 -3.41 -3.39
CA LEU A 18 3.12 -2.94 -2.36
C LEU A 18 4.31 -2.15 -2.93
N ILE A 19 4.84 -2.55 -4.09
CA ILE A 19 5.97 -1.86 -4.74
C ILE A 19 5.52 -0.54 -5.41
N ARG A 20 4.32 -0.50 -5.95
CA ARG A 20 3.77 0.70 -6.61
C ARG A 20 3.44 1.84 -5.64
N CYS A 21 3.12 1.52 -4.40
CA CYS A 21 2.86 2.52 -3.37
C CYS A 21 4.19 2.97 -2.75
N THR A 22 4.38 4.27 -2.61
CA THR A 22 5.57 4.84 -1.97
C THR A 22 5.31 5.32 -0.54
N VAL A 23 4.04 5.51 -0.19
CA VAL A 23 3.61 5.92 1.15
C VAL A 23 2.61 4.91 1.69
N GLY A 24 2.87 4.42 2.89
CA GLY A 24 1.95 3.56 3.62
C GLY A 24 1.48 4.23 4.91
N ARG A 25 0.43 3.69 5.50
CA ARG A 25 -0.14 4.16 6.77
C ARG A 25 0.15 3.12 7.84
N LEU A 26 1.02 3.48 8.76
CA LEU A 26 1.33 2.66 9.93
C LEU A 26 0.37 3.02 11.07
N ALA A 27 -0.35 2.04 11.57
CA ALA A 27 -1.19 2.15 12.76
C ALA A 27 -0.52 1.42 13.93
N THR A 28 -0.36 2.15 15.05
CA THR A 28 0.14 1.66 16.33
C THR A 28 -0.90 1.93 17.42
N THR A 29 -0.79 1.31 18.58
CA THR A 29 -1.69 1.55 19.72
C THR A 29 -1.11 2.63 20.62
N GLY A 30 -1.79 3.77 20.72
CA GLY A 30 -1.43 4.87 21.60
C GLY A 30 -1.49 4.50 23.08
N ARG A 31 -0.87 5.32 23.94
CA ARG A 31 -0.87 5.12 25.41
C ARG A 31 -2.28 5.19 26.01
N ASP A 32 -3.13 5.96 25.39
CA ASP A 32 -4.55 6.15 25.74
C ASP A 32 -5.48 5.07 25.18
N GLY A 33 -4.91 4.11 24.40
CA GLY A 33 -5.65 3.05 23.75
C GLY A 33 -6.24 3.41 22.38
N TYR A 34 -6.11 4.65 21.93
CA TYR A 34 -6.51 5.03 20.58
C TYR A 34 -5.51 4.54 19.54
N PRO A 35 -5.98 4.17 18.33
CA PRO A 35 -5.08 3.92 17.21
C PRO A 35 -4.38 5.22 16.80
N TYR A 36 -3.06 5.19 16.76
CA TYR A 36 -2.24 6.27 16.23
C TYR A 36 -1.80 5.90 14.82
N ILE A 37 -2.22 6.69 13.82
CA ILE A 37 -1.95 6.44 12.41
C ILE A 37 -1.00 7.50 11.88
N THR A 38 0.09 7.08 11.25
CA THR A 38 1.07 7.98 10.64
C THR A 38 1.46 7.51 9.24
N PRO A 39 1.53 8.42 8.24
CA PRO A 39 2.10 8.09 6.94
C PRO A 39 3.60 7.90 7.07
N VAL A 40 4.14 6.92 6.35
CA VAL A 40 5.58 6.66 6.26
C VAL A 40 5.96 6.34 4.82
N ASN A 41 7.09 6.87 4.36
CA ASN A 41 7.77 6.35 3.18
C ASN A 41 8.35 4.99 3.54
N TYR A 42 8.13 4.00 2.68
CA TYR A 42 8.52 2.63 2.97
C TYR A 42 9.08 1.91 1.74
N VAL A 43 9.68 0.78 1.98
CA VAL A 43 9.99 -0.21 0.96
C VAL A 43 9.52 -1.59 1.41
N PHE A 44 8.97 -2.37 0.47
CA PHE A 44 8.70 -3.79 0.66
C PHE A 44 9.91 -4.58 0.16
N SER A 45 10.62 -5.22 1.07
CA SER A 45 11.83 -5.99 0.79
C SER A 45 11.97 -7.14 1.78
N TYR A 46 12.52 -8.28 1.34
CA TYR A 46 12.72 -9.47 2.19
C TYR A 46 11.48 -9.85 3.00
N GLU A 47 10.31 -9.85 2.34
CA GLU A 47 9.01 -10.18 2.96
C GLU A 47 8.69 -9.33 4.21
N SER A 48 9.18 -8.11 4.25
CA SER A 48 9.00 -7.15 5.34
C SER A 48 8.78 -5.74 4.79
N ILE A 49 8.12 -4.91 5.58
CA ILE A 49 8.03 -3.46 5.32
C ILE A 49 9.14 -2.77 6.11
N TYR A 50 9.98 -2.00 5.42
CA TYR A 50 10.99 -1.17 6.07
C TYR A 50 10.67 0.30 5.90
N PHE A 51 10.84 1.05 6.95
CA PHE A 51 10.78 2.52 6.93
C PHE A 51 11.80 3.10 7.91
N HIS A 52 12.16 4.38 7.73
CA HIS A 52 13.00 5.08 8.69
C HIS A 52 12.23 6.22 9.37
N CYS A 53 12.66 6.60 10.56
CA CYS A 53 12.08 7.70 11.31
C CYS A 53 13.10 8.30 12.30
N ALA A 54 12.71 9.39 12.97
CA ALA A 54 13.50 9.94 14.09
C ALA A 54 13.61 8.93 15.24
N HIS A 55 14.60 9.13 16.12
CA HIS A 55 14.81 8.26 17.29
C HIS A 55 13.73 8.40 18.37
N GLN A 56 12.91 9.43 18.32
CA GLN A 56 11.90 9.76 19.32
C GLN A 56 10.57 10.11 18.65
N GLY A 57 9.48 9.95 19.40
CA GLY A 57 8.13 10.31 19.00
C GLY A 57 7.13 9.22 19.31
N GLU A 58 5.86 9.57 19.29
CA GLU A 58 4.75 8.73 19.72
C GLU A 58 4.76 7.34 19.05
N LYS A 59 5.06 7.28 17.77
CA LYS A 59 5.20 6.01 17.03
C LYS A 59 6.24 5.09 17.66
N ILE A 60 7.40 5.63 18.06
CA ILE A 60 8.47 4.86 18.71
C ILE A 60 8.01 4.38 20.08
N ASP A 61 7.43 5.27 20.88
CA ASP A 61 6.92 4.94 22.23
C ASP A 61 5.84 3.85 22.16
N ASN A 62 4.97 3.92 21.16
CA ASN A 62 3.91 2.94 20.97
C ASN A 62 4.48 1.57 20.60
N ILE A 63 5.45 1.51 19.67
CA ILE A 63 6.12 0.27 19.26
C ILE A 63 6.90 -0.36 20.41
N LEU A 64 7.57 0.44 21.25
CA LEU A 64 8.27 -0.04 22.46
C LEU A 64 7.32 -0.69 23.45
N LYS A 65 6.11 -0.15 23.57
CA LYS A 65 5.08 -0.66 24.50
C LYS A 65 4.36 -1.90 23.95
N ASP A 66 3.98 -1.87 22.68
CA ASP A 66 3.30 -2.95 21.97
C ASP A 66 3.72 -2.92 20.49
N ASN A 67 4.49 -3.91 20.10
CA ASN A 67 5.04 -3.98 18.75
C ASN A 67 4.06 -4.49 17.69
N ARG A 68 2.83 -4.84 18.05
CA ARG A 68 1.78 -5.21 17.10
C ARG A 68 1.31 -3.98 16.34
N VAL A 69 1.36 -4.08 15.03
CA VAL A 69 1.01 -2.97 14.13
C VAL A 69 0.08 -3.42 13.03
N CYS A 70 -0.63 -2.46 12.48
CA CYS A 70 -1.31 -2.62 11.20
C CYS A 70 -0.70 -1.65 10.20
N PHE A 71 -0.38 -2.14 9.02
CA PHE A 71 0.14 -1.33 7.93
C PHE A 71 -0.79 -1.43 6.73
N GLU A 72 -1.08 -0.32 6.11
CA GLU A 72 -2.02 -0.25 4.99
C GLU A 72 -1.45 0.58 3.86
N VAL A 73 -1.73 0.12 2.62
CA VAL A 73 -1.55 0.89 1.40
C VAL A 73 -2.79 0.76 0.53
N ASP A 74 -3.11 1.83 -0.21
CA ASP A 74 -4.17 1.80 -1.20
C ASP A 74 -3.77 2.53 -2.49
N ILE A 75 -4.33 2.07 -3.59
CA ILE A 75 -4.24 2.72 -4.90
C ILE A 75 -5.65 3.06 -5.34
N PRO A 76 -6.08 4.32 -5.24
CA PRO A 76 -7.30 4.77 -5.88
C PRO A 76 -7.10 4.73 -7.40
N LEU A 77 -7.94 3.96 -8.11
CA LEU A 77 -7.85 3.83 -9.55
C LEU A 77 -8.75 4.83 -10.26
N SER A 78 -10.05 4.65 -10.17
CA SER A 78 -11.02 5.47 -10.87
C SER A 78 -12.33 5.56 -10.09
N TYR A 79 -13.07 6.65 -10.26
CA TYR A 79 -14.39 6.85 -9.67
C TYR A 79 -15.46 6.79 -10.75
N LEU A 80 -16.40 5.85 -10.64
CA LEU A 80 -17.57 5.77 -11.50
C LEU A 80 -18.61 6.78 -11.00
N ASP A 81 -18.77 7.85 -11.73
CA ASP A 81 -19.68 8.96 -11.41
C ASP A 81 -21.09 8.76 -11.98
N LEU A 82 -21.99 9.70 -11.69
CA LEU A 82 -23.36 9.68 -12.17
C LEU A 82 -23.50 9.94 -13.68
N ALA A 83 -22.47 10.51 -14.33
CA ALA A 83 -22.50 10.74 -15.77
C ALA A 83 -22.44 9.43 -16.58
N PHE A 84 -21.97 8.32 -15.96
CA PHE A 84 -22.06 6.99 -16.54
C PHE A 84 -23.51 6.56 -16.84
N ASP A 85 -24.40 6.86 -15.92
CA ASP A 85 -25.84 6.60 -16.09
C ASP A 85 -26.63 7.53 -15.15
N PRO A 86 -27.09 8.70 -15.67
CA PRO A 86 -27.79 9.71 -14.88
C PRO A 86 -29.14 9.24 -14.31
N THR A 87 -29.66 8.10 -14.77
CA THR A 87 -30.91 7.51 -14.27
C THR A 87 -30.72 6.70 -13.00
N ARG A 88 -29.46 6.38 -12.64
CA ARG A 88 -29.13 5.62 -11.45
C ARG A 88 -29.32 6.42 -10.17
N PRO A 89 -29.72 5.76 -9.07
CA PRO A 89 -29.68 6.38 -7.77
C PRO A 89 -28.26 6.86 -7.41
N PRO A 90 -28.11 8.02 -6.76
CA PRO A 90 -26.78 8.57 -6.40
C PRO A 90 -25.90 7.63 -5.57
N CYS A 91 -26.48 6.70 -4.84
CA CYS A 91 -25.73 5.69 -4.06
C CYS A 91 -25.06 4.59 -4.91
N GLN A 92 -25.24 4.61 -6.23
CA GLN A 92 -24.64 3.63 -7.14
C GLN A 92 -23.33 4.12 -7.79
N VAL A 93 -22.81 5.28 -7.39
CA VAL A 93 -21.43 5.68 -7.67
C VAL A 93 -20.43 4.72 -7.01
N HIS A 94 -19.24 4.58 -7.58
CA HIS A 94 -18.29 3.58 -7.10
C HIS A 94 -16.84 4.01 -7.24
N GLN A 95 -16.05 3.83 -6.17
CA GLN A 95 -14.60 3.97 -6.22
C GLN A 95 -13.96 2.62 -6.55
N PHE A 96 -13.21 2.56 -7.64
CA PHE A 96 -12.35 1.43 -7.97
C PHE A 96 -11.00 1.62 -7.30
N TYR A 97 -10.46 0.56 -6.68
CA TYR A 97 -9.22 0.66 -5.92
C TYR A 97 -8.57 -0.70 -5.67
N HIS A 98 -7.29 -0.67 -5.36
CA HIS A 98 -6.58 -1.74 -4.66
C HIS A 98 -6.30 -1.31 -3.22
N CYS A 99 -6.31 -2.28 -2.30
CA CYS A 99 -5.93 -2.04 -0.91
C CYS A 99 -5.24 -3.30 -0.35
N VAL A 100 -4.09 -3.10 0.28
CA VAL A 100 -3.37 -4.14 1.02
C VAL A 100 -3.33 -3.75 2.49
N ILE A 101 -3.78 -4.66 3.35
CA ILE A 101 -3.68 -4.51 4.81
C ILE A 101 -2.79 -5.62 5.35
N ILE A 102 -1.74 -5.22 6.05
CA ILE A 102 -0.79 -6.08 6.73
C ILE A 102 -1.01 -5.97 8.22
N ARG A 103 -1.09 -7.10 8.91
CA ARG A 103 -0.92 -7.17 10.36
C ARG A 103 0.41 -7.82 10.63
N GLY A 104 1.18 -7.23 11.54
CA GLY A 104 2.52 -7.70 11.81
C GLY A 104 3.09 -7.11 13.09
N ARG A 105 4.39 -7.30 13.24
CA ARG A 105 5.16 -6.82 14.39
C ARG A 105 6.29 -5.93 13.93
N ALA A 106 6.37 -4.75 14.52
CA ALA A 106 7.44 -3.79 14.27
C ALA A 106 8.64 -4.08 15.18
N PHE A 107 9.84 -4.04 14.59
CA PHE A 107 11.12 -4.22 15.29
C PHE A 107 12.07 -3.10 14.87
N PHE A 108 12.87 -2.62 15.80
CA PHE A 108 13.97 -1.72 15.49
C PHE A 108 15.12 -2.55 14.90
N VAL A 109 15.63 -2.11 13.77
CA VAL A 109 16.74 -2.78 13.09
C VAL A 109 18.04 -2.36 13.77
N GLU A 110 18.64 -3.29 14.51
CA GLU A 110 19.89 -3.06 15.25
C GLU A 110 21.11 -3.53 14.45
N ASP A 111 20.95 -4.56 13.60
CA ASP A 111 22.04 -5.05 12.75
C ASP A 111 22.46 -3.98 11.73
N PRO A 112 23.73 -3.53 11.75
CA PRO A 112 24.22 -2.48 10.85
C PRO A 112 24.10 -2.86 9.36
N VAL A 113 24.26 -4.14 9.02
CA VAL A 113 24.18 -4.60 7.64
C VAL A 113 22.74 -4.54 7.13
N GLU A 114 21.79 -5.04 7.94
CA GLU A 114 20.36 -4.94 7.62
C GLU A 114 19.92 -3.48 7.53
N LYS A 115 20.40 -2.62 8.44
CA LYS A 115 20.06 -1.20 8.45
C LYS A 115 20.53 -0.48 7.19
N VAL A 116 21.78 -0.69 6.78
CA VAL A 116 22.35 -0.12 5.54
C VAL A 116 21.59 -0.65 4.31
N THR A 117 21.28 -1.94 4.29
CA THR A 117 20.53 -2.57 3.20
C THR A 117 19.13 -1.96 3.07
N ALA A 118 18.40 -1.79 4.18
CA ALA A 118 17.08 -1.20 4.20
C ALA A 118 17.09 0.28 3.76
N LEU A 119 18.08 1.07 4.21
CA LEU A 119 18.22 2.46 3.81
C LEU A 119 18.52 2.60 2.32
N ASN A 120 19.39 1.76 1.75
CA ASN A 120 19.64 1.74 0.31
C ASN A 120 18.41 1.31 -0.49
N ALA A 121 17.65 0.32 -0.01
CA ALA A 121 16.41 -0.09 -0.64
C ALA A 121 15.35 1.03 -0.62
N LEU A 122 15.25 1.80 0.47
CA LEU A 122 14.41 2.99 0.55
C LEU A 122 14.85 4.04 -0.46
N MET A 123 16.15 4.33 -0.56
CA MET A 123 16.67 5.26 -1.56
C MET A 123 16.33 4.81 -2.98
N ALA A 124 16.60 3.55 -3.31
CA ALA A 124 16.30 3.00 -4.64
C ALA A 124 14.80 3.05 -5.00
N SER A 125 13.92 2.92 -4.01
CA SER A 125 12.47 2.96 -4.20
C SER A 125 11.91 4.38 -4.38
N HIS A 126 12.55 5.40 -3.79
CA HIS A 126 12.02 6.75 -3.71
C HIS A 126 12.79 7.78 -4.53
N GLU A 127 14.09 7.52 -4.78
CA GLU A 127 14.93 8.46 -5.51
C GLU A 127 14.67 8.39 -7.01
N ARG A 128 14.61 9.55 -7.65
CA ARG A 128 14.41 9.67 -9.10
C ARG A 128 15.71 9.84 -9.87
N LEU A 129 16.80 10.23 -9.17
CA LEU A 129 18.12 10.34 -9.78
C LEU A 129 18.71 8.93 -9.91
N PRO A 130 19.15 8.52 -11.11
CA PRO A 130 19.64 7.16 -11.33
C PRO A 130 20.97 6.87 -10.61
N ASP A 131 21.77 7.89 -10.35
CA ASP A 131 23.14 7.80 -9.83
C ASP A 131 23.28 8.48 -8.46
N PHE A 132 22.54 8.03 -7.45
CA PHE A 132 22.79 8.46 -6.08
C PHE A 132 23.90 7.61 -5.43
N SER A 133 24.70 8.24 -4.56
CA SER A 133 25.73 7.52 -3.80
C SER A 133 25.09 6.56 -2.79
N ALA A 134 25.50 5.29 -2.82
CA ALA A 134 25.02 4.30 -1.88
C ALA A 134 25.37 4.69 -0.43
N ILE A 135 24.42 4.43 0.48
CA ILE A 135 24.66 4.54 1.93
C ILE A 135 25.60 3.41 2.34
N THR A 136 26.67 3.76 3.06
CA THR A 136 27.63 2.82 3.66
C THR A 136 27.52 2.82 5.18
N SER A 137 28.17 1.89 5.86
CA SER A 137 28.20 1.83 7.33
C SER A 137 28.67 3.13 7.99
N ASP A 138 29.55 3.87 7.32
CA ASP A 138 30.12 5.11 7.82
C ASP A 138 29.28 6.35 7.47
N SER A 139 28.22 6.17 6.70
CA SER A 139 27.34 7.28 6.33
C SER A 139 26.61 7.84 7.55
N PRO A 140 26.57 9.18 7.74
CA PRO A 140 25.86 9.80 8.87
C PRO A 140 24.39 9.38 8.97
N ALA A 141 23.73 9.08 7.86
CA ALA A 141 22.34 8.62 7.82
C ALA A 141 22.10 7.40 8.71
N VAL A 142 23.09 6.51 8.88
CA VAL A 142 22.98 5.29 9.69
C VAL A 142 22.81 5.61 11.16
N SER A 143 23.47 6.67 11.66
CA SER A 143 23.36 7.09 13.07
C SER A 143 22.25 8.11 13.32
N LEU A 144 21.77 8.82 12.29
CA LEU A 144 20.81 9.91 12.43
C LEU A 144 19.34 9.46 12.43
N CYS A 145 19.06 8.20 12.12
CA CYS A 145 17.69 7.71 12.08
C CYS A 145 17.55 6.31 12.69
N THR A 146 16.33 5.99 13.07
CA THR A 146 15.90 4.65 13.43
C THR A 146 15.29 3.99 12.19
N VAL A 147 15.74 2.79 11.85
CA VAL A 147 15.07 1.93 10.85
C VAL A 147 14.18 0.94 11.57
N VAL A 148 12.97 0.79 11.08
CA VAL A 148 11.97 -0.14 11.61
C VAL A 148 11.63 -1.15 10.52
N ALA A 149 11.62 -2.43 10.90
CA ALA A 149 11.12 -3.55 10.10
C ALA A 149 9.76 -3.99 10.63
N VAL A 150 8.74 -4.05 9.79
CA VAL A 150 7.46 -4.71 10.10
C VAL A 150 7.49 -6.10 9.50
N ARG A 151 7.64 -7.11 10.35
CA ARG A 151 7.52 -8.53 9.98
C ARG A 151 6.05 -8.89 9.87
N ILE A 152 5.70 -9.57 8.79
CA ILE A 152 4.31 -9.80 8.40
C ILE A 152 3.76 -11.06 9.06
N ASP A 153 2.72 -10.93 9.87
CA ASP A 153 1.96 -12.06 10.42
C ASP A 153 0.86 -12.50 9.43
N THR A 154 0.13 -11.53 8.86
CA THR A 154 -0.94 -11.80 7.88
C THR A 154 -1.08 -10.66 6.88
N ILE A 155 -1.43 -11.01 5.64
CA ILE A 155 -1.78 -10.06 4.57
C ILE A 155 -3.22 -10.31 4.14
N SER A 156 -3.95 -9.24 3.90
CA SER A 156 -5.22 -9.27 3.17
C SER A 156 -5.20 -8.21 2.07
N CYS A 157 -5.49 -8.65 0.85
CA CYS A 157 -5.51 -7.77 -0.30
C CYS A 157 -6.90 -7.74 -0.94
N LYS A 158 -7.33 -6.57 -1.34
CA LYS A 158 -8.61 -6.34 -2.00
C LYS A 158 -8.44 -5.49 -3.25
N SER A 159 -9.06 -5.94 -4.33
CA SER A 159 -9.24 -5.15 -5.54
C SER A 159 -10.72 -5.03 -5.83
N ASP A 160 -11.28 -3.83 -5.83
CA ASP A 160 -12.69 -3.62 -6.16
C ASP A 160 -12.78 -3.01 -7.58
N LEU A 161 -13.13 -3.86 -8.55
CA LEU A 161 -13.18 -3.59 -9.98
C LEU A 161 -14.54 -4.02 -10.57
N ALA A 162 -15.61 -3.74 -9.86
CA ALA A 162 -16.97 -4.10 -10.24
C ALA A 162 -17.21 -5.62 -10.42
N GLN A 163 -16.51 -6.49 -9.66
CA GLN A 163 -16.61 -7.96 -9.81
C GLN A 163 -18.02 -8.53 -9.55
N LYS A 164 -18.92 -7.75 -8.97
CA LYS A 164 -20.34 -8.12 -8.78
C LYS A 164 -21.20 -7.90 -10.02
N LYS A 165 -20.69 -7.15 -10.97
CA LYS A 165 -21.39 -6.82 -12.20
C LYS A 165 -21.23 -7.93 -13.23
N SER A 166 -22.17 -8.02 -14.17
CA SER A 166 -22.01 -8.90 -15.33
C SER A 166 -20.82 -8.50 -16.19
N ASP A 167 -20.33 -9.40 -17.01
CA ASP A 167 -19.20 -9.09 -17.92
C ASP A 167 -19.59 -8.02 -18.95
N GLU A 168 -20.86 -7.94 -19.32
CA GLU A 168 -21.40 -6.89 -20.19
C GLU A 168 -21.39 -5.52 -19.48
N GLU A 169 -21.88 -5.43 -18.25
CA GLU A 169 -21.84 -4.19 -17.47
C GLU A 169 -20.39 -3.74 -17.22
N ARG A 170 -19.48 -4.67 -16.94
CA ARG A 170 -18.06 -4.35 -16.74
C ARG A 170 -17.42 -3.80 -18.01
N ARG A 171 -17.72 -4.39 -19.18
CA ARG A 171 -17.26 -3.85 -20.46
C ARG A 171 -17.79 -2.45 -20.70
N HIS A 172 -19.10 -2.23 -20.48
CA HIS A 172 -19.73 -0.92 -20.64
C HIS A 172 -19.11 0.14 -19.71
N ILE A 173 -18.81 -0.22 -18.46
CA ILE A 173 -18.07 0.64 -17.52
C ILE A 173 -16.67 0.93 -18.08
N GLY A 174 -15.94 -0.09 -18.54
CA GLY A 174 -14.61 0.06 -19.12
C GLY A 174 -14.60 1.01 -20.32
N ASP A 175 -15.54 0.84 -21.27
CA ASP A 175 -15.70 1.70 -22.44
C ASP A 175 -16.00 3.16 -22.07
N TYR A 176 -16.84 3.36 -21.05
CA TYR A 176 -17.12 4.70 -20.52
C TYR A 176 -15.86 5.34 -19.93
N LEU A 177 -15.11 4.62 -19.10
CA LEU A 177 -13.88 5.12 -18.50
C LEU A 177 -12.84 5.48 -19.58
N LEU A 178 -12.61 4.61 -20.57
CA LEU A 178 -11.70 4.89 -21.67
C LEU A 178 -12.10 6.12 -22.48
N LYS A 179 -13.41 6.35 -22.68
CA LYS A 179 -13.91 7.52 -23.39
C LYS A 179 -13.78 8.80 -22.54
N ARG A 180 -13.93 8.69 -21.22
CA ARG A 180 -13.82 9.83 -20.30
C ARG A 180 -12.37 10.30 -20.13
N ASP A 181 -11.42 9.36 -20.13
CA ASP A 181 -9.97 9.57 -20.11
C ASP A 181 -9.47 10.44 -18.95
N LEU A 182 -9.98 10.22 -17.74
CA LEU A 182 -9.44 10.80 -16.52
C LEU A 182 -8.30 9.94 -15.94
N ILE A 183 -7.53 10.52 -15.01
CA ILE A 183 -6.44 9.81 -14.33
C ILE A 183 -6.96 8.52 -13.69
N GLY A 184 -6.34 7.38 -14.03
CA GLY A 184 -6.68 6.05 -13.52
C GLY A 184 -7.76 5.31 -14.34
N ASP A 185 -8.48 5.99 -15.26
CA ASP A 185 -9.56 5.39 -16.04
C ASP A 185 -9.07 4.27 -16.95
N SER A 186 -8.01 4.50 -17.72
CA SER A 186 -7.43 3.50 -18.62
C SER A 186 -6.89 2.29 -17.86
N GLU A 187 -6.28 2.48 -16.71
CA GLU A 187 -5.83 1.37 -15.86
C GLU A 187 -7.02 0.57 -15.32
N ALA A 188 -8.04 1.24 -14.76
CA ALA A 188 -9.22 0.58 -14.25
C ALA A 188 -9.94 -0.24 -15.34
N ALA A 189 -10.09 0.32 -16.55
CA ALA A 189 -10.69 -0.36 -17.68
C ALA A 189 -9.89 -1.59 -18.11
N ARG A 190 -8.56 -1.48 -18.21
CA ARG A 190 -7.66 -2.60 -18.52
C ARG A 190 -7.83 -3.73 -17.48
N LEU A 191 -7.76 -3.42 -16.20
CA LEU A 191 -7.90 -4.39 -15.11
C LEU A 191 -9.30 -5.06 -15.10
N MET A 192 -10.35 -4.32 -15.50
CA MET A 192 -11.70 -4.90 -15.64
C MET A 192 -11.80 -5.87 -16.82
N SER A 193 -10.99 -5.70 -17.87
CA SER A 193 -11.00 -6.58 -19.05
C SER A 193 -10.25 -7.89 -18.82
N GLU A 194 -9.38 -7.97 -17.82
CA GLU A 194 -8.65 -9.18 -17.47
C GLU A 194 -9.62 -10.29 -17.03
N LYS A 195 -9.33 -11.52 -17.47
CA LYS A 195 -10.15 -12.69 -17.09
C LYS A 195 -10.13 -12.87 -15.58
N ARG A 196 -11.29 -13.12 -15.00
CA ARG A 196 -11.39 -13.48 -13.58
C ARG A 196 -10.62 -14.79 -13.36
N GLU A 197 -9.63 -14.76 -12.50
CA GLU A 197 -9.12 -15.99 -11.93
C GLU A 197 -10.23 -16.61 -11.08
N ARG A 198 -10.62 -17.83 -11.43
CA ARG A 198 -11.69 -18.61 -10.74
C ARG A 198 -11.12 -19.30 -9.51
#